data_8bccb309a778140a3085b4b7fdeeb510
#
_entry.id   8bccb309a778140a3085b4b7fdeeb510
#
_cell.length_a   1.000
_cell.length_b   1.000
_cell.length_c   1.000
_cell.angle_alpha   90.00
_cell.angle_beta   90.00
_cell.angle_gamma   90.00
#
_symmetry.space_group_name_H-M   'P 1'
#
loop_
_entity.id
_entity.type
_entity.pdbx_description
1 polymer ?
#
loop_
_entity_poly.entity_id
_entity_poly.type
_entity_poly.pdbx_seq_one_letter_code
_entity_poly.pdbx_strand_id
1 'polypeptide(L)'
;MGVCVKLKMLVSAICVVILLAMTGCKKEMYTPDEPVVDPENVFDFSTREKYTLHVKYDVPENYKVYFEVYTKDPELLDADGQVVKRDIEPVDVGFTDGNGEYNHKIEVPATAKYLYIYSPYAGVPRVLVAEIKDG
;
A
#
# COMPACT_ATOMS: atom_id res chain seq x y z
N MET A 1 33.48 57.76 -43.69
CA MET A 1 34.08 56.85 -42.63
C MET A 1 33.55 57.10 -41.20
N GLY A 2 32.56 57.91 -40.99
CA GLY A 2 32.04 58.25 -39.66
C GLY A 2 30.87 57.45 -39.15
N VAL A 3 30.17 56.68 -39.99
CA VAL A 3 28.92 55.99 -39.62
C VAL A 3 29.15 54.64 -38.95
N CYS A 4 30.25 53.97 -39.30
CA CYS A 4 30.51 52.60 -38.77
C CYS A 4 30.95 52.57 -37.29
N VAL A 5 31.60 53.65 -36.81
CA VAL A 5 32.07 53.75 -35.42
C VAL A 5 30.94 54.07 -34.47
N LYS A 6 29.99 54.89 -34.85
CA LYS A 6 28.78 55.22 -34.04
C LYS A 6 27.86 54.02 -33.89
N LEU A 7 27.75 53.19 -34.92
CA LEU A 7 26.89 52.00 -34.86
C LEU A 7 27.49 50.93 -33.91
N LYS A 8 28.79 50.74 -33.90
CA LYS A 8 29.47 49.83 -32.97
C LYS A 8 29.32 50.23 -31.49
N MET A 9 29.41 51.56 -31.22
CA MET A 9 29.21 52.06 -29.86
C MET A 9 27.76 51.91 -29.40
N LEU A 10 26.77 52.07 -30.28
CA LEU A 10 25.36 51.92 -29.94
C LEU A 10 24.99 50.45 -29.64
N VAL A 11 25.51 49.53 -30.43
CA VAL A 11 25.33 48.09 -30.20
C VAL A 11 25.97 47.62 -28.88
N SER A 12 27.19 48.17 -28.58
CA SER A 12 27.86 47.83 -27.31
C SER A 12 27.12 48.36 -26.09
N ALA A 13 26.52 49.56 -26.17
CA ALA A 13 25.72 50.16 -25.09
C ALA A 13 24.44 49.37 -24.85
N ILE A 14 23.76 48.88 -25.89
CA ILE A 14 22.56 48.08 -25.79
C ILE A 14 22.86 46.70 -25.17
N CYS A 15 23.95 46.06 -25.54
CA CYS A 15 24.37 44.78 -24.93
C CYS A 15 24.65 44.90 -23.43
N VAL A 16 25.27 45.99 -22.97
CA VAL A 16 25.56 46.23 -21.56
C VAL A 16 24.28 46.45 -20.76
N VAL A 17 23.30 47.15 -21.31
CA VAL A 17 21.99 47.36 -20.66
C VAL A 17 21.20 46.06 -20.54
N ILE A 18 21.25 45.20 -21.56
CA ILE A 18 20.57 43.89 -21.53
C ILE A 18 21.22 42.94 -20.49
N LEU A 19 22.56 42.97 -20.35
CA LEU A 19 23.27 42.20 -19.36
C LEU A 19 22.99 42.62 -17.91
N LEU A 20 22.77 43.94 -17.69
CA LEU A 20 22.39 44.45 -16.36
C LEU A 20 20.93 44.16 -15.99
N ALA A 21 20.04 43.95 -16.97
CA ALA A 21 18.66 43.58 -16.71
C ALA A 21 18.47 42.10 -16.30
N MET A 22 19.48 41.24 -16.51
CA MET A 22 19.41 39.82 -16.13
C MET A 22 19.89 39.51 -14.71
N THR A 23 20.38 40.50 -13.96
CA THR A 23 20.87 40.27 -12.58
C THR A 23 19.83 40.52 -11.50
N GLY A 24 18.58 40.73 -11.86
CA GLY A 24 17.54 41.07 -10.91
C GLY A 24 16.40 40.08 -10.88
N CYS A 25 16.59 38.90 -10.33
CA CYS A 25 15.58 38.12 -9.61
C CYS A 25 16.25 36.86 -9.05
N LYS A 26 17.08 37.01 -8.03
CA LYS A 26 17.18 35.94 -7.05
C LYS A 26 15.84 35.92 -6.33
N LYS A 27 14.92 35.10 -6.83
CA LYS A 27 13.82 34.60 -6.03
C LYS A 27 14.49 33.81 -4.93
N GLU A 28 14.63 34.37 -3.75
CA GLU A 28 14.89 33.58 -2.57
C GLU A 28 13.75 32.57 -2.54
N MET A 29 14.08 31.35 -2.93
CA MET A 29 13.19 30.23 -2.74
C MET A 29 13.11 30.10 -1.23
N TYR A 30 12.00 30.56 -0.64
CA TYR A 30 11.65 30.25 0.73
C TYR A 30 11.62 28.73 0.79
N THR A 31 12.69 28.15 1.27
CA THR A 31 12.65 26.78 1.79
C THR A 31 11.93 26.93 3.13
N PRO A 32 10.67 26.49 3.26
CA PRO A 32 10.10 26.34 4.58
C PRO A 32 11.10 25.48 5.35
N ASP A 33 11.54 25.94 6.50
CA ASP A 33 12.24 25.06 7.43
C ASP A 33 11.42 23.78 7.48
N GLU A 34 11.95 22.69 6.93
CA GLU A 34 11.28 21.41 7.05
C GLU A 34 11.04 21.22 8.54
N PRO A 35 9.79 21.06 8.98
CA PRO A 35 9.53 20.84 10.39
C PRO A 35 10.39 19.62 10.76
N VAL A 36 11.30 19.81 11.72
CA VAL A 36 12.06 18.71 12.29
C VAL A 36 11.03 17.83 12.96
N VAL A 37 10.55 16.85 12.21
CA VAL A 37 9.60 15.85 12.71
C VAL A 37 10.43 14.95 13.62
N ASP A 38 10.19 15.07 14.92
CA ASP A 38 10.76 14.17 15.90
C ASP A 38 10.31 12.75 15.58
N PRO A 39 11.22 11.83 15.21
CA PRO A 39 10.85 10.47 14.82
C PRO A 39 10.10 9.71 15.93
N GLU A 40 10.19 10.13 17.18
CA GLU A 40 9.45 9.55 18.31
C GLU A 40 7.98 10.02 18.36
N ASN A 41 7.63 11.12 17.67
CA ASN A 41 6.29 11.71 17.66
C ASN A 41 5.59 11.63 16.29
N VAL A 42 6.03 10.75 15.40
CA VAL A 42 5.32 10.49 14.15
C VAL A 42 4.03 9.74 14.47
N PHE A 43 2.90 10.41 14.29
CA PHE A 43 1.61 9.73 14.41
C PHE A 43 1.46 8.75 13.25
N ASP A 44 1.44 7.47 13.56
CA ASP A 44 1.24 6.43 12.55
C ASP A 44 -0.23 6.36 12.15
N PHE A 45 -0.52 6.81 10.93
CA PHE A 45 -1.85 6.71 10.31
C PHE A 45 -2.04 5.38 9.57
N SER A 46 -1.20 4.40 9.80
CA SER A 46 -1.34 3.09 9.19
C SER A 46 -2.69 2.49 9.56
N THR A 47 -3.52 2.28 8.56
CA THR A 47 -4.82 1.60 8.72
C THR A 47 -4.71 0.10 8.48
N ARG A 48 -3.52 -0.39 8.14
CA ARG A 48 -3.21 -1.79 7.86
C ARG A 48 -1.97 -2.23 8.61
N GLU A 49 -2.00 -3.46 9.07
CA GLU A 49 -0.90 -4.12 9.78
C GLU A 49 -0.49 -5.40 9.07
N LYS A 50 0.78 -5.78 9.26
CA LYS A 50 1.37 -6.97 8.62
C LYS A 50 1.44 -8.10 9.63
N TYR A 51 0.82 -9.22 9.29
CA TYR A 51 0.86 -10.44 10.09
C TYR A 51 1.42 -11.60 9.27
N THR A 52 2.00 -12.58 9.95
CA THR A 52 2.35 -13.84 9.31
C THR A 52 1.16 -14.79 9.50
N LEU A 53 0.53 -15.16 8.40
CA LEU A 53 -0.55 -16.14 8.40
C LEU A 53 0.05 -17.54 8.16
N HIS A 54 -0.17 -18.43 9.11
CA HIS A 54 0.15 -19.85 8.98
C HIS A 54 -1.15 -20.66 8.97
N VAL A 55 -1.42 -21.31 7.84
CA VAL A 55 -2.58 -22.20 7.67
C VAL A 55 -2.07 -23.60 7.40
N LYS A 56 -2.69 -24.59 8.04
CA LYS A 56 -2.41 -26.00 7.80
C LYS A 56 -3.70 -26.78 7.67
N TYR A 57 -3.82 -27.49 6.57
CA TYR A 57 -4.89 -28.48 6.34
C TYR A 57 -4.28 -29.89 6.37
N ASP A 58 -4.97 -30.81 7.02
CA ASP A 58 -4.61 -32.21 7.00
C ASP A 58 -5.15 -32.85 5.70
N VAL A 59 -4.27 -32.91 4.70
CA VAL A 59 -4.59 -33.39 3.34
C VAL A 59 -3.51 -34.35 2.85
N PRO A 60 -3.83 -35.23 1.89
CA PRO A 60 -2.84 -36.10 1.26
C PRO A 60 -1.68 -35.32 0.63
N GLU A 61 -0.50 -35.94 0.57
CA GLU A 61 0.66 -35.38 -0.10
C GLU A 61 0.34 -34.94 -1.53
N ASN A 62 0.93 -33.81 -1.94
CA ASN A 62 0.73 -33.17 -3.22
C ASN A 62 -0.68 -32.60 -3.48
N TYR A 63 -1.52 -32.52 -2.45
CA TYR A 63 -2.82 -31.89 -2.55
C TYR A 63 -2.74 -30.44 -2.11
N LYS A 64 -3.11 -29.51 -3.00
CA LYS A 64 -3.13 -28.08 -2.73
C LYS A 64 -4.56 -27.62 -2.47
N VAL A 65 -4.76 -26.96 -1.35
CA VAL A 65 -6.07 -26.40 -0.96
C VAL A 65 -6.12 -24.92 -1.30
N TYR A 66 -7.10 -24.52 -2.10
CA TYR A 66 -7.44 -23.11 -2.28
C TYR A 66 -8.18 -22.58 -1.07
N PHE A 67 -7.86 -21.37 -0.66
CA PHE A 67 -8.57 -20.68 0.42
C PHE A 67 -8.59 -19.17 0.18
N GLU A 68 -9.52 -18.52 0.86
CA GLU A 68 -9.73 -17.08 0.88
C GLU A 68 -9.71 -16.60 2.32
N VAL A 69 -9.10 -15.45 2.58
CA VAL A 69 -8.98 -14.86 3.93
C VAL A 69 -9.89 -13.65 4.04
N TYR A 70 -10.68 -13.61 5.10
CA TYR A 70 -11.65 -12.55 5.37
C TYR A 70 -11.47 -11.97 6.78
N THR A 71 -11.86 -10.72 6.98
CA THR A 71 -11.91 -10.08 8.31
C THR A 71 -13.31 -10.09 8.91
N LYS A 72 -14.28 -10.64 8.19
CA LYS A 72 -15.66 -10.87 8.64
C LYS A 72 -16.04 -12.28 8.27
N ASP A 73 -16.96 -12.86 9.01
CA ASP A 73 -17.48 -14.20 8.71
C ASP A 73 -18.00 -14.26 7.26
N PRO A 74 -17.40 -15.11 6.40
CA PRO A 74 -17.81 -15.24 5.00
C PRO A 74 -19.13 -16.00 4.80
N GLU A 75 -19.69 -16.55 5.84
CA GLU A 75 -20.93 -17.31 5.80
C GLU A 75 -22.08 -16.58 6.50
N LEU A 76 -23.27 -16.81 6.04
CA LEU A 76 -24.50 -16.38 6.71
C LEU A 76 -25.60 -17.42 6.49
N LEU A 77 -26.60 -17.39 7.34
CA LEU A 77 -27.84 -18.16 7.11
C LEU A 77 -28.76 -17.32 6.24
N ASP A 78 -29.27 -17.90 5.16
CA ASP A 78 -30.36 -17.31 4.37
C ASP A 78 -31.72 -17.41 5.05
N ALA A 79 -32.77 -16.95 4.36
CA ALA A 79 -34.15 -16.98 4.88
C ALA A 79 -34.68 -18.40 5.12
N ASP A 80 -34.11 -19.38 4.44
CA ASP A 80 -34.49 -20.81 4.54
C ASP A 80 -33.59 -21.55 5.56
N GLY A 81 -32.68 -20.84 6.25
CA GLY A 81 -31.78 -21.41 7.23
C GLY A 81 -30.59 -22.17 6.61
N GLN A 82 -30.31 -21.96 5.32
CA GLN A 82 -29.18 -22.57 4.65
C GLN A 82 -27.95 -21.67 4.76
N VAL A 83 -26.76 -22.30 4.91
CA VAL A 83 -25.50 -21.58 4.92
C VAL A 83 -25.11 -21.17 3.51
N VAL A 84 -25.05 -19.88 3.29
CA VAL A 84 -24.63 -19.28 2.02
C VAL A 84 -23.40 -18.40 2.21
N LYS A 85 -22.56 -18.32 1.17
CA LYS A 85 -21.39 -17.43 1.17
C LYS A 85 -21.85 -15.98 0.97
N ARG A 86 -21.33 -15.07 1.79
CA ARG A 86 -21.54 -13.63 1.63
C ARG A 86 -20.78 -13.10 0.40
N ASP A 87 -21.38 -12.09 -0.21
CA ASP A 87 -20.71 -11.29 -1.25
C ASP A 87 -19.83 -10.21 -0.59
N ILE A 88 -18.67 -10.64 -0.12
CA ILE A 88 -17.65 -9.76 0.48
C ILE A 88 -16.31 -10.06 -0.15
N GLU A 89 -15.44 -9.03 -0.25
CA GLU A 89 -14.10 -9.18 -0.81
C GLU A 89 -13.15 -9.82 0.22
N PRO A 90 -12.36 -10.82 -0.20
CA PRO A 90 -11.29 -11.36 0.64
C PRO A 90 -10.14 -10.35 0.78
N VAL A 91 -9.47 -10.35 1.91
CA VAL A 91 -8.26 -9.55 2.13
C VAL A 91 -7.02 -10.20 1.53
N ASP A 92 -7.06 -11.52 1.36
CA ASP A 92 -6.03 -12.31 0.70
C ASP A 92 -6.62 -13.62 0.15
N VAL A 93 -5.94 -14.21 -0.82
CA VAL A 93 -6.30 -15.51 -1.40
C VAL A 93 -5.03 -16.32 -1.63
N GLY A 94 -5.09 -17.62 -1.48
CA GLY A 94 -3.92 -18.45 -1.64
C GLY A 94 -4.18 -19.92 -1.90
N PHE A 95 -3.09 -20.63 -2.11
CA PHE A 95 -3.05 -22.08 -2.14
C PHE A 95 -2.02 -22.57 -1.12
N THR A 96 -2.33 -23.66 -0.45
CA THR A 96 -1.32 -24.36 0.33
C THR A 96 -0.26 -24.98 -0.59
N ASP A 97 0.87 -25.33 -0.01
CA ASP A 97 1.84 -26.18 -0.68
C ASP A 97 1.34 -27.65 -0.79
N GLY A 98 2.20 -28.54 -1.30
CA GLY A 98 1.87 -29.96 -1.42
C GLY A 98 1.72 -30.72 -0.09
N ASN A 99 2.07 -30.10 1.04
CA ASN A 99 1.91 -30.64 2.41
C ASN A 99 0.68 -30.06 3.13
N GLY A 100 -0.12 -29.26 2.43
CA GLY A 100 -1.27 -28.58 3.01
C GLY A 100 -0.92 -27.36 3.84
N GLU A 101 0.30 -26.81 3.72
CA GLU A 101 0.76 -25.65 4.50
C GLU A 101 0.84 -24.38 3.67
N TYR A 102 0.52 -23.25 4.34
CA TYR A 102 0.70 -21.91 3.82
C TYR A 102 1.30 -21.04 4.92
N ASN A 103 2.39 -20.34 4.61
CA ASN A 103 3.08 -19.47 5.55
C ASN A 103 3.57 -18.22 4.85
N HIS A 104 2.77 -17.16 4.87
CA HIS A 104 3.08 -15.90 4.21
C HIS A 104 2.67 -14.70 5.04
N LYS A 105 3.28 -13.55 4.71
CA LYS A 105 2.89 -12.26 5.29
C LYS A 105 1.68 -11.71 4.53
N ILE A 106 0.65 -11.33 5.28
CA ILE A 106 -0.56 -10.69 4.76
C ILE A 106 -0.73 -9.31 5.40
N GLU A 107 -1.44 -8.43 4.72
CA GLU A 107 -1.83 -7.13 5.24
C GLU A 107 -3.31 -7.11 5.54
N VAL A 108 -3.66 -6.79 6.78
CA VAL A 108 -5.05 -6.73 7.22
C VAL A 108 -5.35 -5.36 7.84
N PRO A 109 -6.62 -4.91 7.84
CA PRO A 109 -7.01 -3.70 8.56
C PRO A 109 -6.64 -3.78 10.03
N ALA A 110 -6.03 -2.73 10.58
CA ALA A 110 -5.63 -2.66 12.00
C ALA A 110 -6.79 -2.84 12.99
N THR A 111 -8.03 -2.67 12.53
CA THR A 111 -9.24 -2.89 13.33
C THR A 111 -9.73 -4.33 13.34
N ALA A 112 -9.12 -5.22 12.55
CA ALA A 112 -9.51 -6.63 12.48
C ALA A 112 -9.10 -7.35 13.77
N LYS A 113 -10.03 -8.10 14.36
CA LYS A 113 -9.78 -8.93 15.54
C LYS A 113 -9.66 -10.41 15.22
N TYR A 114 -10.29 -10.81 14.13
CA TYR A 114 -10.36 -12.19 13.69
C TYR A 114 -10.08 -12.28 12.19
N LEU A 115 -9.50 -13.39 11.79
CA LEU A 115 -9.38 -13.82 10.41
C LEU A 115 -10.21 -15.08 10.20
N TYR A 116 -10.95 -15.10 9.12
CA TYR A 116 -11.76 -16.23 8.69
C TYR A 116 -11.14 -16.77 7.41
N ILE A 117 -10.66 -18.00 7.46
CA ILE A 117 -10.05 -18.68 6.33
C ILE A 117 -11.07 -19.65 5.76
N TYR A 118 -11.62 -19.30 4.61
CA TYR A 118 -12.66 -20.05 3.93
C TYR A 118 -12.09 -20.91 2.82
N SER A 119 -12.47 -22.17 2.78
CA SER A 119 -12.14 -23.06 1.65
C SER A 119 -13.42 -23.69 1.09
N PRO A 120 -13.63 -23.64 -0.24
CA PRO A 120 -14.76 -24.30 -0.88
C PRO A 120 -14.57 -25.81 -1.08
N TYR A 121 -13.37 -26.34 -0.74
CA TYR A 121 -13.06 -27.73 -1.00
C TYR A 121 -13.74 -28.69 -0.02
N ALA A 122 -14.30 -29.76 -0.58
CA ALA A 122 -14.81 -30.87 0.23
C ALA A 122 -13.68 -31.61 0.93
N GLY A 123 -13.88 -32.04 2.17
CA GLY A 123 -12.92 -32.80 2.92
C GLY A 123 -11.96 -31.98 3.79
N VAL A 124 -12.04 -30.66 3.71
CA VAL A 124 -11.37 -29.75 4.66
C VAL A 124 -12.38 -28.90 5.42
N PRO A 125 -12.02 -28.36 6.60
CA PRO A 125 -12.88 -27.41 7.29
C PRO A 125 -13.22 -26.22 6.38
N ARG A 126 -14.51 -25.91 6.31
CA ARG A 126 -15.02 -24.87 5.41
C ARG A 126 -14.59 -23.47 5.85
N VAL A 127 -14.59 -23.23 7.15
CA VAL A 127 -14.10 -21.98 7.75
C VAL A 127 -13.21 -22.32 8.94
N LEU A 128 -12.00 -21.76 8.95
CA LEU A 128 -11.14 -21.72 10.12
C LEU A 128 -11.14 -20.29 10.66
N VAL A 129 -11.17 -20.12 11.97
CA VAL A 129 -11.15 -18.81 12.62
C VAL A 129 -9.86 -18.67 13.42
N ALA A 130 -9.12 -17.60 13.15
CA ALA A 130 -7.93 -17.23 13.89
C ALA A 130 -8.13 -15.87 14.58
N GLU A 131 -7.80 -15.78 15.85
CA GLU A 131 -7.75 -14.52 16.58
C GLU A 131 -6.43 -13.81 16.31
N ILE A 132 -6.49 -12.53 15.94
CA ILE A 132 -5.32 -11.68 15.83
C ILE A 132 -4.91 -11.28 17.25
N LYS A 133 -3.70 -11.65 17.64
CA LYS A 133 -3.12 -11.24 18.92
C LYS A 133 -2.08 -10.17 18.66
N ASP A 134 -2.22 -9.07 19.36
CA ASP A 134 -1.17 -8.07 19.43
C ASP A 134 0.08 -8.71 20.03
N GLY A 135 1.20 -8.65 19.29
CA GLY A 135 2.48 -9.25 19.66
C GLY A 135 3.20 -8.44 20.71
#